data_c47278eef6a37905af83f1743cdb3811
#
_entry.id   c47278eef6a37905af83f1743cdb3811
#
_cell.length_a   1.000
_cell.length_b   1.000
_cell.length_c   1.000
_cell.angle_alpha   90.00
_cell.angle_beta   90.00
_cell.angle_gamma   90.00
#
_symmetry.space_group_name_H-M   'P 1'
#
loop_
_entity.id
_entity.type
_entity.pdbx_description
1 polymer ?
#
loop_
_entity_poly.entity_id
_entity_poly.type
_entity_poly.pdbx_seq_one_letter_code
_entity_poly.pdbx_strand_id
1 'polypeptide(L)'
;MNQKDKGNAAEHLAAAFLERKGFQILERNFRCRAGEIELIAKEGDCVVFAEVKYRSSTSLGRPEEAVDQRKQWRICRAALYYLTTHGLLESPVRFDVIAVLGEEITHFEHAFEFQE
;
A
#
# COMPACT_ATOMS: atom_id res chain seq x y z
N MET A 1 -23.72 2.91 -3.14
CA MET A 1 -22.40 3.40 -2.69
C MET A 1 -21.56 3.76 -3.90
N ASN A 2 -20.97 4.94 -3.92
CA ASN A 2 -20.15 5.38 -5.04
C ASN A 2 -18.72 4.83 -4.93
N GLN A 3 -17.89 5.05 -5.94
CA GLN A 3 -16.54 4.48 -5.98
C GLN A 3 -15.65 5.00 -4.86
N LYS A 4 -15.81 6.27 -4.49
CA LYS A 4 -15.03 6.87 -3.41
C LYS A 4 -15.33 6.19 -2.07
N ASP A 5 -16.61 5.94 -1.80
CA ASP A 5 -17.01 5.29 -0.55
C ASP A 5 -16.51 3.85 -0.50
N LYS A 6 -16.53 3.15 -1.64
CA LYS A 6 -16.01 1.78 -1.72
C LYS A 6 -14.50 1.77 -1.48
N GLY A 7 -13.79 2.74 -2.03
CA GLY A 7 -12.35 2.87 -1.82
C GLY A 7 -12.01 3.12 -0.37
N ASN A 8 -12.73 4.02 0.30
CA ASN A 8 -12.51 4.31 1.70
C ASN A 8 -12.79 3.09 2.58
N ALA A 9 -13.87 2.36 2.28
CA ALA A 9 -14.21 1.16 3.02
C ALA A 9 -13.11 0.10 2.85
N ALA A 10 -12.57 -0.06 1.64
CA ALA A 10 -11.50 -1.00 1.37
C ALA A 10 -10.23 -0.64 2.14
N GLU A 11 -9.90 0.66 2.23
CA GLU A 11 -8.75 1.11 3.01
C GLU A 11 -8.91 0.80 4.50
N HIS A 12 -10.10 1.01 5.05
CA HIS A 12 -10.36 0.67 6.45
C HIS A 12 -10.19 -0.81 6.71
N LEU A 13 -10.71 -1.64 5.81
CA LEU A 13 -10.58 -3.10 5.93
C LEU A 13 -9.11 -3.51 5.84
N ALA A 14 -8.38 -2.93 4.90
CA ALA A 14 -6.96 -3.24 4.72
C ALA A 14 -6.14 -2.84 5.94
N ALA A 15 -6.38 -1.66 6.49
CA ALA A 15 -5.67 -1.19 7.68
C ALA A 15 -5.95 -2.09 8.87
N ALA A 16 -7.22 -2.44 9.11
CA ALA A 16 -7.58 -3.33 10.21
C ALA A 16 -6.96 -4.72 10.03
N PHE A 17 -6.92 -5.21 8.79
CA PHE A 17 -6.30 -6.49 8.49
C PHE A 17 -4.81 -6.49 8.84
N LEU A 18 -4.09 -5.44 8.44
CA LEU A 18 -2.67 -5.32 8.75
C LEU A 18 -2.43 -5.23 10.26
N GLU A 19 -3.27 -4.48 10.97
CA GLU A 19 -3.14 -4.36 12.43
C GLU A 19 -3.33 -5.72 13.11
N ARG A 20 -4.27 -6.53 12.64
CA ARG A 20 -4.47 -7.87 13.20
C ARG A 20 -3.27 -8.78 12.92
N LYS A 21 -2.52 -8.52 11.84
CA LYS A 21 -1.29 -9.26 11.53
C LYS A 21 -0.09 -8.76 12.32
N GLY A 22 -0.25 -7.73 13.11
CA GLY A 22 0.83 -7.18 13.93
C GLY A 22 1.55 -6.00 13.31
N PHE A 23 1.05 -5.46 12.19
CA PHE A 23 1.62 -4.25 11.60
C PHE A 23 1.15 -3.03 12.38
N GLN A 24 2.03 -2.05 12.49
CA GLN A 24 1.67 -0.74 13.04
C GLN A 24 1.37 0.19 11.86
N ILE A 25 0.19 0.79 11.83
CA ILE A 25 -0.13 1.76 10.78
C ILE A 25 0.51 3.10 11.16
N LEU A 26 1.39 3.58 10.29
CA LEU A 26 2.10 4.84 10.51
C LEU A 26 1.36 6.02 9.88
N GLU A 27 0.79 5.81 8.70
CA GLU A 27 0.16 6.88 7.94
C GLU A 27 -0.91 6.32 7.02
N ARG A 28 -1.96 7.10 6.78
CA ARG A 28 -3.02 6.74 5.84
C ARG A 28 -3.17 7.89 4.86
N ASN A 29 -3.32 7.56 3.58
CA ASN A 29 -3.52 8.56 2.52
C ASN A 29 -2.41 9.61 2.54
N PHE A 30 -1.16 9.14 2.57
CA PHE A 30 -0.01 10.03 2.50
C PHE A 30 0.09 10.62 1.10
N ARG A 31 0.17 11.94 1.02
CA ARG A 31 0.25 12.66 -0.25
C ARG A 31 1.43 13.60 -0.26
N CYS A 32 2.13 13.64 -1.39
CA CYS A 32 3.19 14.60 -1.61
C CYS A 32 3.21 14.94 -3.11
N ARG A 33 4.12 15.82 -3.50
CA ARG A 33 4.20 16.27 -4.90
C ARG A 33 4.44 15.09 -5.86
N ALA A 34 5.18 14.07 -5.42
CA ALA A 34 5.52 12.93 -6.28
C ALA A 34 4.35 11.97 -6.48
N GLY A 35 3.44 11.85 -5.51
CA GLY A 35 2.33 10.93 -5.60
C GLY A 35 1.67 10.65 -4.26
N GLU A 36 0.91 9.58 -4.22
CA GLU A 36 0.11 9.20 -3.05
C GLU A 36 0.39 7.75 -2.68
N ILE A 37 0.40 7.47 -1.38
CA ILE A 37 0.50 6.11 -0.84
C ILE A 37 -0.66 5.90 0.12
N GLU A 38 -1.46 4.87 -0.12
CA GLU A 38 -2.69 4.67 0.64
C GLU A 38 -2.45 4.27 2.09
N LEU A 39 -1.49 3.36 2.32
CA LEU A 39 -1.13 2.94 3.68
C LEU A 39 0.38 2.86 3.80
N ILE A 40 0.89 3.41 4.90
CA ILE A 40 2.29 3.23 5.29
C ILE A 40 2.27 2.54 6.65
N ALA A 41 2.95 1.41 6.75
CA ALA A 41 2.90 0.60 7.96
C ALA A 41 4.31 0.15 8.32
N LYS A 42 4.43 -0.43 9.50
CA LYS A 42 5.70 -0.96 9.98
C LYS A 42 5.48 -2.37 10.51
N GLU A 43 6.29 -3.28 10.03
CA GLU A 43 6.32 -4.66 10.53
C GLU A 43 7.73 -4.91 11.04
N GLY A 44 7.90 -5.01 12.37
CA GLY A 44 9.23 -5.03 12.95
C GLY A 44 9.98 -3.76 12.57
N ASP A 45 11.13 -3.90 11.93
CA ASP A 45 11.93 -2.75 11.46
C ASP A 45 11.62 -2.38 10.01
N CYS A 46 10.78 -3.16 9.33
CA CYS A 46 10.50 -2.94 7.92
C CYS A 46 9.39 -1.91 7.73
N VAL A 47 9.65 -0.89 6.90
CA VAL A 47 8.63 0.08 6.52
C VAL A 47 7.94 -0.47 5.27
N VAL A 48 6.62 -0.59 5.34
CA VAL A 48 5.82 -1.21 4.30
C VAL A 48 4.92 -0.16 3.67
N PHE A 49 5.06 0.04 2.35
CA PHE A 49 4.22 0.94 1.58
C PHE A 49 3.20 0.09 0.83
N ALA A 50 1.93 0.26 1.13
CA ALA A 50 0.90 -0.62 0.62
C ALA A 50 -0.11 0.13 -0.26
N GLU A 51 -0.40 -0.46 -1.41
CA GLU A 51 -1.45 -0.01 -2.30
C GLU A 51 -2.66 -0.89 -2.07
N VAL A 52 -3.82 -0.28 -1.90
CA VAL A 52 -5.08 -0.99 -1.67
C VAL A 52 -5.88 -1.00 -2.97
N LYS A 53 -6.28 -2.18 -3.43
CA LYS A 53 -7.07 -2.35 -4.64
C LYS A 53 -8.41 -2.97 -4.31
N TYR A 54 -9.47 -2.22 -4.51
CA TYR A 54 -10.82 -2.75 -4.43
C TYR A 54 -11.16 -3.47 -5.73
N ARG A 55 -11.66 -4.68 -5.61
CA ARG A 55 -12.08 -5.50 -6.75
C ARG A 55 -13.54 -5.89 -6.61
N SER A 56 -14.24 -5.92 -7.74
CA SER A 56 -15.64 -6.35 -7.77
C SER A 56 -15.81 -7.76 -8.36
N SER A 57 -14.70 -8.39 -8.76
CA SER A 57 -14.72 -9.74 -9.32
C SER A 57 -13.58 -10.57 -8.73
N THR A 58 -13.65 -11.88 -8.92
CA THR A 58 -12.67 -12.82 -8.39
C THR A 58 -11.38 -12.85 -9.19
N SER A 59 -11.34 -12.21 -10.36
CA SER A 59 -10.13 -12.19 -11.20
C SER A 59 -9.15 -11.15 -10.69
N LEU A 60 -8.19 -11.57 -9.88
CA LEU A 60 -7.22 -10.65 -9.28
C LEU A 60 -5.99 -10.42 -10.14
N GLY A 61 -5.71 -11.33 -11.07
CA GLY A 61 -4.50 -11.25 -11.86
C GLY A 61 -3.25 -11.43 -10.99
N ARG A 62 -2.11 -11.00 -11.49
CA ARG A 62 -0.84 -11.06 -10.75
C ARG A 62 -0.71 -9.79 -9.90
N PRO A 63 -0.06 -9.87 -8.73
CA PRO A 63 0.05 -8.71 -7.84
C PRO A 63 0.66 -7.47 -8.51
N GLU A 64 1.72 -7.67 -9.28
CA GLU A 64 2.38 -6.56 -9.95
C GLU A 64 1.54 -5.95 -11.06
N GLU A 65 0.53 -6.68 -11.56
CA GLU A 65 -0.40 -6.15 -12.57
C GLU A 65 -1.44 -5.23 -11.96
N ALA A 66 -1.66 -5.30 -10.64
CA ALA A 66 -2.61 -4.43 -9.95
C ALA A 66 -2.10 -2.99 -9.91
N VAL A 67 -0.79 -2.80 -10.05
CA VAL A 67 -0.15 -1.49 -10.02
C VAL A 67 0.81 -1.42 -11.21
N ASP A 68 0.48 -0.57 -12.20
CA ASP A 68 1.33 -0.47 -13.40
C ASP A 68 2.68 0.20 -13.07
N GLN A 69 3.61 0.12 -14.01
CA GLN A 69 4.97 0.63 -13.79
C GLN A 69 5.01 2.12 -13.48
N ARG A 70 4.17 2.89 -14.13
CA ARG A 70 4.11 4.33 -13.89
C ARG A 70 3.68 4.63 -12.46
N LYS A 71 2.66 3.92 -11.99
CA LYS A 71 2.19 4.07 -10.61
C LYS A 71 3.23 3.56 -9.61
N GLN A 72 3.90 2.44 -9.92
CA GLN A 72 4.98 1.93 -9.08
C GLN A 72 6.07 2.99 -8.91
N TRP A 73 6.45 3.65 -10.01
CA TRP A 73 7.47 4.68 -9.96
C TRP A 73 7.05 5.85 -9.06
N ARG A 74 5.79 6.28 -9.18
CA ARG A 74 5.26 7.37 -8.34
C ARG A 74 5.23 6.98 -6.87
N ILE A 75 4.83 5.75 -6.58
CA ILE A 75 4.83 5.24 -5.21
C ILE A 75 6.25 5.24 -4.65
N CYS A 76 7.23 4.81 -5.45
CA CYS A 76 8.62 4.80 -5.01
C CYS A 76 9.15 6.22 -4.74
N ARG A 77 8.75 7.21 -5.58
CA ARG A 77 9.16 8.61 -5.32
C ARG A 77 8.52 9.15 -4.03
N ALA A 78 7.24 8.85 -3.83
CA ALA A 78 6.55 9.27 -2.60
C ALA A 78 7.15 8.57 -1.38
N ALA A 79 7.48 7.29 -1.51
CA ALA A 79 8.12 6.54 -0.44
C ALA A 79 9.47 7.13 -0.08
N LEU A 80 10.28 7.48 -1.08
CA LEU A 80 11.58 8.10 -0.84
C LEU A 80 11.44 9.42 -0.08
N TYR A 81 10.45 10.22 -0.47
CA TYR A 81 10.15 11.46 0.24
C TYR A 81 9.78 11.20 1.70
N TYR A 82 8.89 10.24 1.93
CA TYR A 82 8.48 9.88 3.30
C TYR A 82 9.67 9.42 4.13
N LEU A 83 10.47 8.50 3.59
CA LEU A 83 11.63 7.96 4.29
C LEU A 83 12.64 9.07 4.64
N THR A 84 12.86 9.99 3.71
CA THR A 84 13.79 11.09 3.90
C THR A 84 13.31 12.02 5.02
N THR A 85 12.04 12.41 4.98
CA THR A 85 11.49 13.38 5.93
C THR A 85 11.26 12.79 7.32
N HIS A 86 11.24 11.47 7.44
CA HIS A 86 11.02 10.79 8.72
C HIS A 86 12.28 10.10 9.26
N GLY A 87 13.43 10.31 8.60
CA GLY A 87 14.70 9.76 9.07
C GLY A 87 14.77 8.25 9.01
N LEU A 88 14.13 7.64 7.99
CA LEU A 88 14.00 6.19 7.87
C LEU A 88 14.74 5.61 6.66
N LEU A 89 15.69 6.36 6.09
CA LEU A 89 16.40 5.90 4.88
C LEU A 89 17.23 4.63 5.10
N GLU A 90 17.61 4.33 6.34
CA GLU A 90 18.38 3.12 6.63
C GLU A 90 17.50 1.91 6.94
N SER A 91 16.19 2.10 6.97
CA SER A 91 15.26 1.01 7.29
C SER A 91 15.06 0.08 6.12
N PRO A 92 14.83 -1.22 6.37
CA PRO A 92 14.33 -2.10 5.31
C PRO A 92 12.98 -1.59 4.82
N VAL A 93 12.73 -1.76 3.52
CA VAL A 93 11.52 -1.24 2.88
C VAL A 93 10.90 -2.32 2.01
N ARG A 94 9.57 -2.35 1.99
CA ARG A 94 8.84 -3.31 1.17
C ARG A 94 7.61 -2.64 0.57
N PHE A 95 7.25 -3.07 -0.65
CA PHE A 95 6.07 -2.55 -1.35
C PHE A 95 5.05 -3.67 -1.50
N ASP A 96 3.89 -3.49 -0.91
CA ASP A 96 2.85 -4.50 -0.86
C ASP A 96 1.61 -4.04 -1.62
N VAL A 97 0.80 -5.00 -2.05
CA VAL A 97 -0.53 -4.74 -2.62
C VAL A 97 -1.54 -5.51 -1.78
N ILE A 98 -2.62 -4.84 -1.41
CA ILE A 98 -3.70 -5.44 -0.65
C ILE A 98 -4.95 -5.36 -1.50
N ALA A 99 -5.42 -6.53 -1.96
CA ALA A 99 -6.62 -6.61 -2.78
C ALA A 99 -7.82 -6.92 -1.89
N VAL A 100 -8.88 -6.14 -2.05
CA VAL A 100 -10.10 -6.29 -1.25
C VAL A 100 -11.26 -6.62 -2.18
N LEU A 101 -11.85 -7.81 -1.99
CA LEU A 101 -13.02 -8.27 -2.72
C LEU A 101 -14.15 -8.48 -1.70
N GLY A 102 -15.09 -7.52 -1.63
CA GLY A 102 -16.06 -7.53 -0.56
C GLY A 102 -15.36 -7.40 0.78
N GLU A 103 -15.43 -8.43 1.60
CA GLU A 103 -14.72 -8.49 2.88
C GLU A 103 -13.50 -9.40 2.83
N GLU A 104 -13.27 -10.06 1.69
CA GLU A 104 -12.11 -10.91 1.53
C GLU A 104 -10.88 -10.08 1.18
N ILE A 105 -9.79 -10.34 1.87
CA ILE A 105 -8.55 -9.60 1.68
C ILE A 105 -7.45 -10.57 1.27
N THR A 106 -6.75 -10.22 0.19
CA THR A 106 -5.56 -10.94 -0.24
C THR A 106 -4.38 -9.98 -0.14
N HIS A 107 -3.37 -10.36 0.61
CA HIS A 107 -2.19 -9.53 0.87
C HIS A 107 -1.01 -10.09 0.07
N PHE A 108 -0.54 -9.31 -0.90
CA PHE A 108 0.62 -9.66 -1.71
C PHE A 108 1.82 -8.92 -1.16
N GLU A 109 2.62 -9.61 -0.38
CA GLU A 109 3.86 -9.05 0.16
C GLU A 109 4.92 -9.00 -0.93
N HIS A 110 5.75 -7.95 -0.92
CA HIS A 110 6.82 -7.79 -1.91
C HIS A 110 6.28 -7.81 -3.33
N ALA A 111 5.22 -7.05 -3.58
CA ALA A 111 4.53 -7.09 -4.86
C ALA A 111 5.38 -6.50 -5.99
N PHE A 112 6.26 -5.55 -5.68
CA PHE A 112 7.21 -5.00 -6.66
C PHE A 112 8.43 -4.42 -5.94
N GLU A 113 9.49 -4.22 -6.72
CA GLU A 113 10.75 -3.70 -6.22
C GLU A 113 10.80 -2.18 -6.32
N PHE A 114 11.68 -1.58 -5.52
CA PHE A 114 11.93 -0.14 -5.61
C PHE A 114 12.45 0.20 -7.00
N GLN A 115 11.88 1.24 -7.60
CA GLN A 115 12.29 1.74 -8.92
C GLN A 115 13.01 3.07 -8.75
N GLU A 116 14.21 3.14 -9.29
CA GLU A 116 15.04 4.35 -9.26
C GLU A 116 14.62 5.40 -10.28
#